data_bdd530a7199e95eb14c28a970d30819c
#
_entry.id   bdd530a7199e95eb14c28a970d30819c
#
_cell.length_a   1.000
_cell.length_b   1.000
_cell.length_c   1.000
_cell.angle_alpha   90.00
_cell.angle_beta   90.00
_cell.angle_gamma   90.00
#
_symmetry.space_group_name_H-M   'P 1'
#
loop_
_entity.id
_entity.type
_entity.pdbx_description
1 polymer ?
#
loop_
_entity_poly.entity_id
_entity_poly.type
_entity_poly.pdbx_seq_one_letter_code
_entity_poly.pdbx_strand_id
1 'polypeptide(L)'
;MHALWSRGAIFSSTSIKRYNSRMRFPRLLLLIVLASPAWAGVVENVREALASNSFTAADIYLKSYRDKNGVTPEYIEAYSWMARTALNDRDYDQAQAYAKQTESLALEQIKQHPLDSEPHLAIGLGAAIEVESQTLAAKGQHEQAIAVLRTALHAYGDTSIRARLQKNLNLLSFDGKPAPALHADQFLGSKPPALAQLKGTPVLLFFWAHWCGDCKAEAPIITKLRTEYASKGLTVVGPTRLYGYTAQVENAAPADELAYIDAVRKRFYGGLLDMPVPISKYNFDTYGASTTPTLVLLDRAGKVAMYHPGALPYDELKAEIEKVVAR
;
A
#
# COMPACT_ATOMS: atom_id res chain seq x y z
N MET A 1 24.47 9.23 64.23
CA MET A 1 25.83 9.03 64.78
C MET A 1 26.79 9.47 63.65
N HIS A 2 27.30 10.67 63.71
CA HIS A 2 28.68 11.10 64.04
C HIS A 2 29.69 10.57 63.01
N ALA A 3 30.60 11.32 62.40
CA ALA A 3 31.18 12.68 62.54
C ALA A 3 32.10 12.88 61.34
N LEU A 4 32.15 14.04 60.66
CA LEU A 4 33.06 15.17 60.81
C LEU A 4 34.58 14.82 60.86
N TRP A 5 35.36 15.45 59.94
CA TRP A 5 36.61 16.25 60.16
C TRP A 5 37.25 16.47 58.78
N SER A 6 37.34 17.62 58.14
CA SER A 6 37.99 18.94 58.27
C SER A 6 39.52 18.94 58.20
N ARG A 7 40.03 19.96 57.46
CA ARG A 7 41.34 20.63 57.36
C ARG A 7 42.17 20.23 56.10
N GLY A 8 42.84 21.13 55.41
CA GLY A 8 43.13 22.53 55.62
C GLY A 8 43.96 23.05 54.44
N ALA A 9 43.93 24.32 54.21
CA ALA A 9 44.58 25.09 53.17
C ALA A 9 46.07 25.17 53.29
N ILE A 10 46.81 25.25 52.12
CA ILE A 10 48.06 26.00 52.05
C ILE A 10 48.09 26.79 50.76
N PHE A 11 48.21 28.11 50.89
CA PHE A 11 48.48 29.08 49.82
C PHE A 11 49.95 28.96 49.37
N SER A 12 50.17 28.97 48.05
CA SER A 12 51.48 29.36 47.50
C SER A 12 51.23 30.26 46.28
N SER A 13 51.62 31.49 46.42
CA SER A 13 51.66 32.52 45.40
C SER A 13 52.83 32.28 44.43
N THR A 14 52.54 32.23 43.14
CA THR A 14 53.61 32.39 42.14
C THR A 14 53.07 33.19 40.94
N SER A 15 53.59 34.35 40.85
CA SER A 15 53.87 35.32 39.78
C SER A 15 53.17 35.05 38.41
N ILE A 16 52.28 35.95 38.04
CA ILE A 16 51.67 36.08 36.73
C ILE A 16 52.66 36.79 35.78
N LYS A 17 53.27 36.06 34.85
CA LYS A 17 53.85 36.66 33.64
C LYS A 17 52.78 36.85 32.59
N ARG A 18 52.46 38.15 32.29
CA ARG A 18 51.61 38.54 31.17
C ARG A 18 52.33 38.19 29.86
N TYR A 19 51.79 37.22 29.14
CA TYR A 19 52.20 36.94 27.77
C TYR A 19 51.16 37.56 26.83
N ASN A 20 51.53 38.69 26.20
CA ASN A 20 50.76 39.34 25.15
C ASN A 20 50.98 38.61 23.83
N SER A 21 50.17 37.65 23.48
CA SER A 21 50.13 37.11 22.13
C SER A 21 48.81 37.55 21.45
N ARG A 22 48.90 38.47 20.51
CA ARG A 22 47.84 38.82 19.61
C ARG A 22 47.57 37.61 18.71
N MET A 23 46.66 36.71 19.09
CA MET A 23 46.12 35.70 18.19
C MET A 23 45.19 36.37 17.20
N ARG A 24 45.63 36.45 15.95
CA ARG A 24 44.78 36.75 14.82
C ARG A 24 43.90 35.51 14.57
N PHE A 25 42.62 35.58 14.97
CA PHE A 25 41.64 34.57 14.55
C PHE A 25 41.40 34.71 13.04
N PRO A 26 41.59 33.64 12.23
CA PRO A 26 41.13 33.67 10.87
C PRO A 26 39.58 33.77 10.92
N ARG A 27 39.03 34.72 10.18
CA ARG A 27 37.58 34.78 9.95
C ARG A 27 37.15 33.53 9.22
N LEU A 28 36.65 32.53 9.99
CA LEU A 28 35.96 31.38 9.44
C LEU A 28 34.68 31.94 8.84
N LEU A 29 34.64 32.08 7.51
CA LEU A 29 33.41 32.28 6.78
C LEU A 29 32.56 31.01 6.97
N LEU A 30 31.61 31.09 7.89
CA LEU A 30 30.56 30.09 8.02
C LEU A 30 29.72 30.16 6.72
N LEU A 31 30.04 29.32 5.75
CA LEU A 31 29.15 29.03 4.63
C LEU A 31 27.91 28.36 5.23
N ILE A 32 26.91 29.19 5.54
CA ILE A 32 25.55 28.69 5.77
C ILE A 32 25.09 28.18 4.40
N VAL A 33 25.27 26.88 4.19
CA VAL A 33 24.56 26.16 3.14
C VAL A 33 23.10 26.27 3.56
N LEU A 34 22.39 27.23 3.01
CA LEU A 34 20.92 27.25 3.00
C LEU A 34 20.54 25.96 2.24
N ALA A 35 20.33 24.86 2.96
CA ALA A 35 19.59 23.74 2.46
C ALA A 35 18.24 24.32 2.04
N SER A 36 18.07 24.55 0.75
CA SER A 36 16.77 24.82 0.19
C SER A 36 15.85 23.73 0.69
N PRO A 37 14.72 24.04 1.33
CA PRO A 37 13.76 23.00 1.66
C PRO A 37 13.49 22.29 0.33
N ALA A 38 13.72 20.98 0.28
CA ALA A 38 13.27 20.16 -0.82
C ALA A 38 11.77 20.46 -0.92
N TRP A 39 11.38 21.15 -1.98
CA TRP A 39 9.98 21.51 -2.19
C TRP A 39 9.23 20.20 -2.34
N ALA A 40 8.48 19.83 -1.33
CA ALA A 40 7.56 18.71 -1.42
C ALA A 40 6.67 18.98 -2.65
N GLY A 41 6.47 17.96 -3.50
CA GLY A 41 5.61 18.07 -4.68
C GLY A 41 4.19 18.48 -4.29
N VAL A 42 3.40 18.93 -5.25
CA VAL A 42 2.02 19.34 -4.95
C VAL A 42 1.20 18.19 -4.33
N VAL A 43 1.48 16.95 -4.70
CA VAL A 43 0.82 15.77 -4.13
C VAL A 43 1.07 15.70 -2.62
N GLU A 44 2.32 15.87 -2.19
CA GLU A 44 2.70 15.78 -0.79
C GLU A 44 2.09 16.92 0.04
N ASN A 45 2.19 18.17 -0.47
CA ASN A 45 1.62 19.33 0.19
C ASN A 45 0.10 19.22 0.37
N VAL A 46 -0.61 18.72 -0.64
CA VAL A 46 -2.06 18.49 -0.58
C VAL A 46 -2.40 17.40 0.42
N ARG A 47 -1.67 16.30 0.41
CA ARG A 47 -1.87 15.19 1.37
C ARG A 47 -1.64 15.63 2.81
N GLU A 48 -0.59 16.38 3.08
CA GLU A 48 -0.28 16.91 4.41
C GLU A 48 -1.37 17.89 4.91
N ALA A 49 -1.83 18.78 4.03
CA ALA A 49 -2.93 19.69 4.35
C ALA A 49 -4.22 18.92 4.70
N LEU A 50 -4.57 17.91 3.91
CA LEU A 50 -5.74 17.07 4.14
C LEU A 50 -5.61 16.18 5.39
N ALA A 51 -4.41 15.66 5.67
CA ALA A 51 -4.13 14.93 6.91
C ALA A 51 -4.31 15.82 8.16
N SER A 52 -4.16 17.15 7.99
CA SER A 52 -4.44 18.18 9.02
C SER A 52 -5.90 18.67 8.97
N ASN A 53 -6.81 17.96 8.30
CA ASN A 53 -8.21 18.33 8.10
C ASN A 53 -8.43 19.70 7.43
N SER A 54 -7.50 20.17 6.59
CA SER A 54 -7.59 21.48 5.96
C SER A 54 -7.79 21.39 4.44
N PHE A 55 -9.04 21.23 4.01
CA PHE A 55 -9.42 21.35 2.59
C PHE A 55 -9.07 22.71 2.01
N THR A 56 -9.19 23.78 2.80
CA THR A 56 -8.82 25.15 2.38
C THR A 56 -7.34 25.26 2.05
N ALA A 57 -6.44 24.71 2.89
CA ALA A 57 -5.02 24.73 2.61
C ALA A 57 -4.67 23.87 1.38
N ALA A 58 -5.29 22.70 1.23
CA ALA A 58 -5.13 21.84 0.07
C ALA A 58 -5.54 22.57 -1.23
N ASP A 59 -6.66 23.28 -1.22
CA ASP A 59 -7.13 24.08 -2.36
C ASP A 59 -6.15 25.21 -2.72
N ILE A 60 -5.58 25.88 -1.72
CA ILE A 60 -4.54 26.90 -1.94
C ILE A 60 -3.31 26.31 -2.65
N TYR A 61 -2.83 25.14 -2.21
CA TYR A 61 -1.71 24.46 -2.88
C TYR A 61 -2.05 24.07 -4.32
N LEU A 62 -3.23 23.50 -4.54
CA LEU A 62 -3.72 23.12 -5.87
C LEU A 62 -3.82 24.33 -6.78
N LYS A 63 -4.42 25.42 -6.32
CA LYS A 63 -4.56 26.66 -7.08
C LYS A 63 -3.20 27.26 -7.44
N SER A 64 -2.32 27.41 -6.44
CA SER A 64 -0.96 27.96 -6.66
C SER A 64 -0.16 27.12 -7.66
N TYR A 65 -0.25 25.78 -7.59
CA TYR A 65 0.41 24.89 -8.54
C TYR A 65 -0.16 25.04 -9.95
N ARG A 66 -1.50 25.04 -10.07
CA ARG A 66 -2.19 25.16 -11.36
C ARG A 66 -1.90 26.49 -12.04
N ASP A 67 -1.89 27.61 -11.29
CA ASP A 67 -1.60 28.93 -11.82
C ASP A 67 -0.18 29.01 -12.42
N LYS A 68 0.76 28.25 -11.86
CA LYS A 68 2.17 28.23 -12.29
C LYS A 68 2.47 27.18 -13.37
N ASN A 69 1.90 25.99 -13.26
CA ASN A 69 2.29 24.82 -14.05
C ASN A 69 1.15 24.31 -14.97
N GLY A 70 -0.07 24.82 -14.82
CA GLY A 70 -1.23 24.31 -15.51
C GLY A 70 -1.77 23.01 -14.89
N VAL A 71 -2.61 22.30 -15.64
CA VAL A 71 -3.14 20.99 -15.26
C VAL A 71 -2.19 19.91 -15.78
N THR A 72 -1.33 19.43 -14.90
CA THR A 72 -0.38 18.35 -15.18
C THR A 72 -0.90 17.00 -14.60
N PRO A 73 -0.35 15.85 -15.00
CA PRO A 73 -0.64 14.56 -14.35
C PRO A 73 -0.46 14.59 -12.84
N GLU A 74 0.59 15.24 -12.33
CA GLU A 74 0.84 15.40 -10.89
C GLU A 74 -0.26 16.24 -10.20
N TYR A 75 -0.74 17.30 -10.85
CA TYR A 75 -1.90 18.06 -10.36
C TYR A 75 -3.14 17.18 -10.24
N ILE A 76 -3.40 16.31 -11.23
CA ILE A 76 -4.57 15.42 -11.24
C ILE A 76 -4.49 14.42 -10.09
N GLU A 77 -3.33 13.83 -9.84
CA GLU A 77 -3.14 12.99 -8.65
C GLU A 77 -3.38 13.77 -7.37
N ALA A 78 -2.76 14.95 -7.22
CA ALA A 78 -2.96 15.80 -6.05
C ALA A 78 -4.43 16.13 -5.83
N TYR A 79 -5.15 16.49 -6.90
CA TYR A 79 -6.58 16.79 -6.84
C TYR A 79 -7.42 15.57 -6.44
N SER A 80 -7.02 14.35 -6.84
CA SER A 80 -7.71 13.11 -6.47
C SER A 80 -7.73 12.86 -4.95
N TRP A 81 -6.80 13.43 -4.19
CA TRP A 81 -6.79 13.33 -2.74
C TRP A 81 -7.93 14.10 -2.07
N MET A 82 -8.42 15.17 -2.69
CA MET A 82 -9.65 15.85 -2.23
C MET A 82 -10.83 14.88 -2.24
N ALA A 83 -10.98 14.11 -3.33
CA ALA A 83 -12.04 13.12 -3.46
C ALA A 83 -11.93 12.00 -2.42
N ARG A 84 -10.71 11.47 -2.23
CA ARG A 84 -10.46 10.39 -1.25
C ARG A 84 -10.72 10.83 0.18
N THR A 85 -10.32 12.05 0.54
CA THR A 85 -10.53 12.59 1.88
C THR A 85 -12.01 12.84 2.14
N ALA A 86 -12.72 13.47 1.19
CA ALA A 86 -14.16 13.66 1.31
C ALA A 86 -14.93 12.33 1.47
N LEU A 87 -14.50 11.27 0.77
CA LEU A 87 -15.08 9.94 0.94
C LEU A 87 -14.82 9.36 2.35
N ASN A 88 -13.60 9.51 2.87
CA ASN A 88 -13.26 9.07 4.22
C ASN A 88 -14.07 9.82 5.29
N ASP A 89 -14.31 11.10 5.07
CA ASP A 89 -15.14 11.95 5.94
C ASP A 89 -16.64 11.71 5.76
N ARG A 90 -17.02 10.79 4.84
CA ARG A 90 -18.40 10.45 4.46
C ARG A 90 -19.18 11.63 3.86
N ASP A 91 -18.49 12.65 3.36
CA ASP A 91 -19.10 13.68 2.54
C ASP A 91 -19.21 13.20 1.09
N TYR A 92 -20.23 12.37 0.86
CA TYR A 92 -20.41 11.66 -0.40
C TYR A 92 -20.73 12.60 -1.58
N ASP A 93 -21.30 13.76 -1.33
CA ASP A 93 -21.59 14.73 -2.39
C ASP A 93 -20.32 15.44 -2.85
N GLN A 94 -19.47 15.88 -1.92
CA GLN A 94 -18.16 16.43 -2.25
C GLN A 94 -17.24 15.37 -2.86
N ALA A 95 -17.20 14.16 -2.30
CA ALA A 95 -16.42 13.06 -2.84
C ALA A 95 -16.76 12.80 -4.32
N GLN A 96 -18.05 12.76 -4.65
CA GLN A 96 -18.51 12.56 -6.02
C GLN A 96 -18.15 13.74 -6.93
N ALA A 97 -18.27 14.97 -6.45
CA ALA A 97 -17.92 16.16 -7.21
C ALA A 97 -16.43 16.19 -7.55
N TYR A 98 -15.56 15.96 -6.55
CA TYR A 98 -14.10 15.90 -6.74
C TYR A 98 -13.70 14.71 -7.63
N ALA A 99 -14.33 13.54 -7.48
CA ALA A 99 -14.03 12.37 -8.31
C ALA A 99 -14.34 12.64 -9.79
N LYS A 100 -15.52 13.16 -10.10
CA LYS A 100 -15.91 13.54 -11.46
C LYS A 100 -15.00 14.60 -12.07
N GLN A 101 -14.62 15.60 -11.29
CA GLN A 101 -13.68 16.61 -11.76
C GLN A 101 -12.30 16.00 -12.03
N THR A 102 -11.79 15.13 -11.15
CA THR A 102 -10.53 14.40 -11.36
C THR A 102 -10.57 13.56 -12.63
N GLU A 103 -11.65 12.80 -12.81
CA GLU A 103 -11.85 11.98 -14.02
C GLU A 103 -11.86 12.83 -15.28
N SER A 104 -12.64 13.91 -15.30
CA SER A 104 -12.71 14.84 -16.44
C SER A 104 -11.32 15.37 -16.82
N LEU A 105 -10.53 15.80 -15.82
CA LEU A 105 -9.16 16.30 -16.05
C LEU A 105 -8.25 15.19 -16.57
N ALA A 106 -8.35 13.99 -16.04
CA ALA A 106 -7.58 12.84 -16.48
C ALA A 106 -7.92 12.44 -17.92
N LEU A 107 -9.19 12.42 -18.28
CA LEU A 107 -9.65 12.10 -19.64
C LEU A 107 -9.14 13.11 -20.68
N GLU A 108 -9.01 14.40 -20.35
CA GLU A 108 -8.40 15.38 -21.24
C GLU A 108 -6.90 15.11 -21.47
N GLN A 109 -6.17 14.70 -20.43
CA GLN A 109 -4.76 14.35 -20.55
C GLN A 109 -4.53 13.06 -21.35
N ILE A 110 -5.40 12.06 -21.21
CA ILE A 110 -5.31 10.78 -21.94
C ILE A 110 -5.43 10.97 -23.44
N LYS A 111 -6.09 12.03 -23.91
CA LYS A 111 -6.14 12.36 -25.36
C LYS A 111 -4.76 12.67 -25.94
N GLN A 112 -3.81 13.09 -25.09
CA GLN A 112 -2.46 13.51 -25.49
C GLN A 112 -1.40 12.47 -25.13
N HIS A 113 -1.62 11.70 -24.08
CA HIS A 113 -0.64 10.76 -23.54
C HIS A 113 -1.32 9.44 -23.19
N PRO A 114 -0.72 8.27 -23.52
CA PRO A 114 -1.19 7.00 -22.99
C PRO A 114 -1.23 7.00 -21.46
N LEU A 115 -2.25 6.39 -20.85
CA LEU A 115 -2.44 6.40 -19.41
C LEU A 115 -1.19 5.96 -18.62
N ASP A 116 -0.53 4.90 -19.07
CA ASP A 116 0.62 4.31 -18.38
C ASP A 116 1.96 4.98 -18.70
N SER A 117 1.98 6.00 -19.59
CA SER A 117 3.18 6.82 -19.80
C SER A 117 3.44 7.80 -18.67
N GLU A 118 2.43 8.09 -17.85
CA GLU A 118 2.45 9.04 -16.76
C GLU A 118 1.88 8.41 -15.47
N PRO A 119 2.72 7.97 -14.52
CA PRO A 119 2.25 7.29 -13.31
C PRO A 119 1.23 8.11 -12.50
N HIS A 120 1.41 9.42 -12.39
CA HIS A 120 0.48 10.32 -11.70
C HIS A 120 -0.91 10.32 -12.35
N LEU A 121 -0.97 10.22 -13.68
CA LEU A 121 -2.23 10.19 -14.42
C LEU A 121 -2.99 8.88 -14.13
N ALA A 122 -2.29 7.75 -14.14
CA ALA A 122 -2.87 6.45 -13.80
C ALA A 122 -3.38 6.43 -12.35
N ILE A 123 -2.62 6.99 -11.41
CA ILE A 123 -3.02 7.09 -10.00
C ILE A 123 -4.28 7.96 -9.86
N GLY A 124 -4.31 9.13 -10.51
CA GLY A 124 -5.42 10.07 -10.45
C GLY A 124 -6.72 9.49 -11.01
N LEU A 125 -6.68 8.94 -12.23
CA LEU A 125 -7.85 8.30 -12.85
C LEU A 125 -8.35 7.10 -12.04
N GLY A 126 -7.44 6.22 -11.64
CA GLY A 126 -7.80 5.07 -10.83
C GLY A 126 -8.44 5.45 -9.50
N ALA A 127 -8.00 6.57 -8.89
CA ALA A 127 -8.59 7.11 -7.68
C ALA A 127 -9.99 7.69 -7.92
N ALA A 128 -10.18 8.42 -9.00
CA ALA A 128 -11.47 9.00 -9.34
C ALA A 128 -12.55 7.91 -9.49
N ILE A 129 -12.27 6.89 -10.28
CA ILE A 129 -13.19 5.76 -10.50
C ILE A 129 -13.44 4.98 -9.20
N GLU A 130 -12.40 4.77 -8.38
CA GLU A 130 -12.53 4.12 -7.07
C GLU A 130 -13.47 4.91 -6.15
N VAL A 131 -13.24 6.23 -6.01
CA VAL A 131 -14.08 7.09 -5.16
C VAL A 131 -15.51 7.15 -5.68
N GLU A 132 -15.72 7.29 -7.00
CA GLU A 132 -17.06 7.30 -7.57
C GLU A 132 -17.81 6.02 -7.25
N SER A 133 -17.21 4.86 -7.50
CA SER A 133 -17.85 3.56 -7.24
C SER A 133 -18.14 3.34 -5.74
N GLN A 134 -17.22 3.69 -4.86
CA GLN A 134 -17.42 3.58 -3.42
C GLN A 134 -18.48 4.55 -2.90
N THR A 135 -18.54 5.76 -3.43
CA THR A 135 -19.58 6.75 -3.11
C THR A 135 -20.96 6.26 -3.54
N LEU A 136 -21.09 5.71 -4.76
CA LEU A 136 -22.34 5.13 -5.24
C LEU A 136 -22.80 3.96 -4.33
N ALA A 137 -21.87 3.07 -3.98
CA ALA A 137 -22.16 1.96 -3.08
C ALA A 137 -22.60 2.44 -1.68
N ALA A 138 -21.92 3.45 -1.12
CA ALA A 138 -22.28 4.04 0.17
C ALA A 138 -23.65 4.71 0.17
N LYS A 139 -24.08 5.23 -0.99
CA LYS A 139 -25.43 5.76 -1.23
C LYS A 139 -26.48 4.67 -1.53
N GLY A 140 -26.12 3.37 -1.43
CA GLY A 140 -27.00 2.25 -1.73
C GLY A 140 -27.20 1.95 -3.23
N GLN A 141 -26.45 2.61 -4.10
CA GLN A 141 -26.54 2.48 -5.57
C GLN A 141 -25.58 1.39 -6.09
N HIS A 142 -25.67 0.18 -5.53
CA HIS A 142 -24.72 -0.91 -5.79
C HIS A 142 -24.62 -1.31 -7.27
N GLU A 143 -25.75 -1.42 -7.96
CA GLU A 143 -25.74 -1.78 -9.39
C GLU A 143 -25.04 -0.73 -10.25
N GLN A 144 -25.22 0.56 -9.92
CA GLN A 144 -24.53 1.64 -10.63
C GLN A 144 -23.02 1.62 -10.34
N ALA A 145 -22.62 1.38 -9.08
CA ALA A 145 -21.21 1.22 -8.71
C ALA A 145 -20.55 0.08 -9.51
N ILE A 146 -21.22 -1.07 -9.61
CA ILE A 146 -20.75 -2.22 -10.40
C ILE A 146 -20.68 -1.88 -11.89
N ALA A 147 -21.66 -1.16 -12.43
CA ALA A 147 -21.67 -0.74 -13.84
C ALA A 147 -20.48 0.18 -14.18
N VAL A 148 -20.21 1.19 -13.33
CA VAL A 148 -19.04 2.08 -13.46
C VAL A 148 -17.75 1.27 -13.52
N LEU A 149 -17.54 0.35 -12.58
CA LEU A 149 -16.34 -0.48 -12.52
C LEU A 149 -16.18 -1.43 -13.71
N ARG A 150 -17.27 -2.02 -14.19
CA ARG A 150 -17.25 -2.89 -15.39
C ARG A 150 -16.90 -2.09 -16.65
N THR A 151 -17.49 -0.89 -16.81
CA THR A 151 -17.16 0.01 -17.92
C THR A 151 -15.69 0.42 -17.87
N ALA A 152 -15.20 0.78 -16.70
CA ALA A 152 -13.79 1.14 -16.52
C ALA A 152 -12.86 -0.05 -16.78
N LEU A 153 -13.21 -1.26 -16.34
CA LEU A 153 -12.42 -2.48 -16.62
C LEU A 153 -12.41 -2.81 -18.12
N HIS A 154 -13.50 -2.54 -18.84
CA HIS A 154 -13.53 -2.69 -20.29
C HIS A 154 -12.59 -1.69 -20.98
N ALA A 155 -12.58 -0.43 -20.52
CA ALA A 155 -11.78 0.64 -21.11
C ALA A 155 -10.28 0.55 -20.73
N TYR A 156 -9.97 0.14 -19.49
CA TYR A 156 -8.62 0.22 -18.90
C TYR A 156 -8.09 -1.14 -18.43
N GLY A 157 -8.69 -2.24 -18.88
CA GLY A 157 -8.33 -3.59 -18.44
C GLY A 157 -6.90 -4.03 -18.81
N ASP A 158 -6.26 -3.38 -19.77
CA ASP A 158 -4.89 -3.65 -20.21
C ASP A 158 -3.88 -2.62 -19.65
N THR A 159 -4.30 -1.80 -18.69
CA THR A 159 -3.47 -0.76 -18.09
C THR A 159 -3.08 -1.07 -16.64
N SER A 160 -2.19 -0.25 -16.08
CA SER A 160 -1.70 -0.39 -14.71
C SER A 160 -2.79 -0.27 -13.63
N ILE A 161 -3.93 0.37 -13.92
CA ILE A 161 -5.03 0.53 -12.95
C ILE A 161 -5.97 -0.68 -12.89
N ARG A 162 -5.82 -1.69 -13.77
CA ARG A 162 -6.67 -2.88 -13.83
C ARG A 162 -6.90 -3.51 -12.45
N ALA A 163 -5.84 -3.84 -11.74
CA ALA A 163 -5.96 -4.52 -10.45
C ALA A 163 -6.71 -3.68 -9.41
N ARG A 164 -6.58 -2.34 -9.47
CA ARG A 164 -7.32 -1.42 -8.61
C ARG A 164 -8.81 -1.41 -8.92
N LEU A 165 -9.16 -1.37 -10.20
CA LEU A 165 -10.57 -1.45 -10.64
C LEU A 165 -11.19 -2.80 -10.25
N GLN A 166 -10.46 -3.89 -10.48
CA GLN A 166 -10.90 -5.23 -10.11
C GLN A 166 -11.06 -5.38 -8.59
N LYS A 167 -10.18 -4.78 -7.77
CA LYS A 167 -10.32 -4.73 -6.31
C LYS A 167 -11.68 -4.14 -5.91
N ASN A 168 -12.02 -2.99 -6.46
CA ASN A 168 -13.27 -2.33 -6.12
C ASN A 168 -14.51 -3.11 -6.61
N LEU A 169 -14.43 -3.75 -7.77
CA LEU A 169 -15.49 -4.64 -8.25
C LEU A 169 -15.65 -5.86 -7.33
N ASN A 170 -14.53 -6.45 -6.88
CA ASN A 170 -14.57 -7.60 -5.98
C ASN A 170 -15.17 -7.25 -4.61
N LEU A 171 -14.88 -6.07 -4.06
CA LEU A 171 -15.51 -5.60 -2.82
C LEU A 171 -17.04 -5.56 -2.89
N LEU A 172 -17.61 -5.37 -4.08
CA LEU A 172 -19.05 -5.26 -4.29
C LEU A 172 -19.71 -6.56 -4.76
N SER A 173 -18.94 -7.50 -5.31
CA SER A 173 -19.57 -8.61 -6.06
C SER A 173 -18.87 -9.96 -5.94
N PHE A 174 -17.84 -10.12 -5.12
CA PHE A 174 -17.04 -11.34 -5.10
C PHE A 174 -17.56 -12.40 -4.12
N ASP A 175 -18.25 -11.96 -3.06
CA ASP A 175 -18.83 -12.89 -2.07
C ASP A 175 -19.75 -13.92 -2.70
N GLY A 176 -19.61 -15.18 -2.24
CA GLY A 176 -20.37 -16.33 -2.74
C GLY A 176 -20.04 -16.77 -4.17
N LYS A 177 -19.15 -16.09 -4.90
CA LYS A 177 -18.75 -16.48 -6.25
C LYS A 177 -17.66 -17.55 -6.22
N PRO A 178 -17.60 -18.43 -7.26
CA PRO A 178 -16.48 -19.35 -7.41
C PRO A 178 -15.17 -18.57 -7.52
N ALA A 179 -14.15 -19.00 -6.78
CA ALA A 179 -12.82 -18.42 -6.88
C ALA A 179 -12.19 -18.70 -8.26
N PRO A 180 -11.63 -17.69 -8.93
CA PRO A 180 -10.88 -17.88 -10.17
C PRO A 180 -9.68 -18.82 -9.97
N ALA A 181 -9.32 -19.57 -11.00
CA ALA A 181 -8.12 -20.41 -10.95
C ALA A 181 -6.86 -19.56 -10.78
N LEU A 182 -5.88 -20.09 -10.02
CA LEU A 182 -4.57 -19.48 -9.92
C LEU A 182 -3.65 -19.99 -11.04
N HIS A 183 -2.90 -19.09 -11.64
CA HIS A 183 -1.81 -19.40 -12.54
C HIS A 183 -0.52 -19.62 -11.73
N ALA A 184 0.27 -20.62 -12.11
CA ALA A 184 1.49 -21.01 -11.41
C ALA A 184 2.58 -21.40 -12.40
N ASP A 185 2.89 -20.52 -13.36
CA ASP A 185 3.95 -20.74 -14.35
C ASP A 185 5.31 -20.88 -13.67
N GLN A 186 5.51 -20.14 -12.58
CA GLN A 186 6.62 -20.26 -11.63
C GLN A 186 6.06 -20.36 -10.22
N PHE A 187 6.81 -21.00 -9.32
CA PHE A 187 6.40 -21.07 -7.90
C PHE A 187 7.61 -21.21 -6.97
N LEU A 188 7.40 -20.86 -5.71
CA LEU A 188 8.30 -21.13 -4.59
C LEU A 188 7.56 -21.99 -3.54
N GLY A 189 8.34 -22.64 -2.68
CA GLY A 189 7.77 -23.59 -1.72
C GLY A 189 7.33 -24.89 -2.38
N SER A 190 6.22 -25.47 -1.93
CA SER A 190 5.64 -26.65 -2.55
C SER A 190 4.90 -26.29 -3.85
N LYS A 191 4.75 -27.28 -4.74
CA LYS A 191 4.01 -27.10 -6.00
C LYS A 191 2.57 -26.67 -5.69
N PRO A 192 2.08 -25.55 -6.23
CA PRO A 192 0.72 -25.11 -6.00
C PRO A 192 -0.29 -26.10 -6.58
N PRO A 193 -1.24 -26.60 -5.77
CA PRO A 193 -2.36 -27.39 -6.31
C PRO A 193 -3.32 -26.46 -7.06
N ALA A 194 -4.04 -26.99 -8.03
CA ALA A 194 -5.18 -26.27 -8.58
C ALA A 194 -6.24 -26.08 -7.49
N LEU A 195 -6.88 -24.90 -7.41
CA LEU A 195 -7.91 -24.63 -6.39
C LEU A 195 -9.06 -25.64 -6.45
N ALA A 196 -9.38 -26.16 -7.64
CA ALA A 196 -10.38 -27.22 -7.80
C ALA A 196 -10.03 -28.51 -7.05
N GLN A 197 -8.75 -28.80 -6.83
CA GLN A 197 -8.27 -29.98 -6.07
C GLN A 197 -8.35 -29.76 -4.56
N LEU A 198 -8.53 -28.53 -4.10
CA LEU A 198 -8.68 -28.15 -2.70
C LEU A 198 -10.15 -28.11 -2.24
N LYS A 199 -11.10 -28.44 -3.11
CA LYS A 199 -12.51 -28.57 -2.70
C LYS A 199 -12.66 -29.57 -1.56
N GLY A 200 -13.50 -29.25 -0.60
CA GLY A 200 -13.63 -29.98 0.67
C GLY A 200 -12.83 -29.40 1.83
N THR A 201 -11.88 -28.50 1.53
CA THR A 201 -11.07 -27.80 2.54
C THR A 201 -11.21 -26.29 2.44
N PRO A 202 -11.22 -25.54 3.56
CA PRO A 202 -11.15 -24.09 3.52
C PRO A 202 -9.76 -23.65 3.08
N VAL A 203 -9.68 -22.60 2.25
CA VAL A 203 -8.41 -22.10 1.69
C VAL A 203 -8.28 -20.62 1.99
N LEU A 204 -7.15 -20.21 2.58
CA LEU A 204 -6.78 -18.81 2.70
C LEU A 204 -5.75 -18.49 1.60
N LEU A 205 -6.11 -17.61 0.67
CA LEU A 205 -5.19 -17.02 -0.28
C LEU A 205 -4.60 -15.76 0.35
N PHE A 206 -3.30 -15.73 0.50
CA PHE A 206 -2.53 -14.62 1.06
C PHE A 206 -1.69 -13.98 -0.04
N PHE A 207 -2.22 -12.94 -0.70
CA PHE A 207 -1.48 -12.17 -1.70
C PHE A 207 -0.48 -11.26 -1.01
N TRP A 208 0.80 -11.37 -1.36
CA TRP A 208 1.88 -10.66 -0.69
C TRP A 208 2.95 -10.14 -1.66
N ALA A 209 3.81 -9.24 -1.16
CA ALA A 209 4.94 -8.69 -1.89
C ALA A 209 6.21 -8.72 -1.05
N HIS A 210 7.37 -8.86 -1.68
CA HIS A 210 8.66 -8.91 -0.98
C HIS A 210 8.98 -7.62 -0.20
N TRP A 211 8.48 -6.49 -0.65
CA TRP A 211 8.65 -5.16 -0.02
C TRP A 211 7.60 -4.84 1.05
N CYS A 212 6.50 -5.59 1.12
CA CYS A 212 5.35 -5.29 1.95
C CYS A 212 5.64 -5.52 3.44
N GLY A 213 5.65 -4.44 4.24
CA GLY A 213 5.83 -4.50 5.69
C GLY A 213 4.67 -5.20 6.40
N ASP A 214 3.43 -4.82 6.05
CA ASP A 214 2.21 -5.40 6.64
C ASP A 214 2.09 -6.89 6.34
N CYS A 215 2.53 -7.33 5.16
CA CYS A 215 2.56 -8.76 4.83
C CYS A 215 3.50 -9.55 5.76
N LYS A 216 4.64 -8.95 6.11
CA LYS A 216 5.60 -9.56 7.06
C LYS A 216 5.03 -9.60 8.47
N ALA A 217 4.26 -8.58 8.87
CA ALA A 217 3.56 -8.54 10.15
C ALA A 217 2.38 -9.52 10.20
N GLU A 218 1.69 -9.75 9.08
CA GLU A 218 0.56 -10.69 8.95
C GLU A 218 0.98 -12.17 9.00
N ALA A 219 2.19 -12.49 8.52
CA ALA A 219 2.65 -13.87 8.39
C ALA A 219 2.64 -14.69 9.71
N PRO A 220 3.04 -14.14 10.87
CA PRO A 220 2.91 -14.85 12.16
C PRO A 220 1.45 -15.12 12.53
N ILE A 221 0.52 -14.21 12.23
CA ILE A 221 -0.92 -14.37 12.47
C ILE A 221 -1.44 -15.54 11.64
N ILE A 222 -1.15 -15.56 10.35
CA ILE A 222 -1.54 -16.63 9.43
C ILE A 222 -0.93 -17.96 9.86
N THR A 223 0.34 -17.97 10.28
CA THR A 223 1.03 -19.18 10.77
C THR A 223 0.30 -19.77 11.98
N LYS A 224 -0.06 -18.94 12.95
CA LYS A 224 -0.78 -19.34 14.14
C LYS A 224 -2.16 -19.92 13.80
N LEU A 225 -2.94 -19.20 12.99
CA LEU A 225 -4.28 -19.63 12.56
C LEU A 225 -4.22 -20.92 11.73
N ARG A 226 -3.26 -21.05 10.82
CA ARG A 226 -3.05 -22.29 10.06
C ARG A 226 -2.81 -23.49 11.00
N THR A 227 -2.01 -23.30 12.06
CA THR A 227 -1.72 -24.36 13.04
C THR A 227 -2.97 -24.69 13.86
N GLU A 228 -3.70 -23.71 14.35
CA GLU A 228 -4.93 -23.88 15.15
C GLU A 228 -6.03 -24.61 14.37
N TYR A 229 -6.16 -24.34 13.08
CA TYR A 229 -7.18 -24.94 12.22
C TYR A 229 -6.68 -26.06 11.31
N ALA A 230 -5.45 -26.58 11.54
CA ALA A 230 -4.89 -27.69 10.78
C ALA A 230 -5.80 -28.93 10.78
N SER A 231 -6.37 -29.31 11.93
CA SER A 231 -7.31 -30.43 12.06
C SER A 231 -8.64 -30.21 11.34
N LYS A 232 -8.98 -28.97 11.00
CA LYS A 232 -10.13 -28.59 10.18
C LYS A 232 -9.80 -28.49 8.69
N GLY A 233 -8.54 -28.72 8.33
CA GLY A 233 -8.04 -28.72 6.96
C GLY A 233 -7.73 -27.36 6.38
N LEU A 234 -7.58 -26.29 7.19
CA LEU A 234 -7.23 -24.97 6.68
C LEU A 234 -5.92 -25.01 5.90
N THR A 235 -6.00 -24.68 4.62
CA THR A 235 -4.86 -24.61 3.70
C THR A 235 -4.53 -23.15 3.38
N VAL A 236 -3.24 -22.81 3.33
CA VAL A 236 -2.77 -21.47 2.94
C VAL A 236 -2.02 -21.54 1.64
N VAL A 237 -2.35 -20.67 0.70
CA VAL A 237 -1.63 -20.46 -0.56
C VAL A 237 -1.23 -18.99 -0.62
N GLY A 238 0.02 -18.71 -0.96
CA GLY A 238 0.58 -17.35 -0.91
C GLY A 238 0.94 -16.79 -2.29
N PRO A 239 0.00 -16.37 -3.12
CA PRO A 239 0.33 -15.79 -4.42
C PRO A 239 1.20 -14.55 -4.29
N THR A 240 2.24 -14.46 -5.14
CA THR A 240 3.04 -13.25 -5.33
C THR A 240 3.30 -13.02 -6.82
N ARG A 241 4.04 -11.97 -7.15
CA ARG A 241 4.45 -11.65 -8.52
C ARG A 241 5.84 -11.05 -8.54
N LEU A 242 6.43 -10.96 -9.72
CA LEU A 242 7.59 -10.10 -9.93
C LEU A 242 7.14 -8.63 -10.05
N TYR A 243 7.92 -7.74 -9.47
CA TYR A 243 7.70 -6.29 -9.44
C TYR A 243 8.75 -5.55 -10.28
N GLY A 244 9.79 -6.26 -10.75
CA GLY A 244 10.87 -5.71 -11.56
C GLY A 244 12.00 -5.11 -10.73
N TYR A 245 12.03 -5.26 -9.40
CA TYR A 245 13.07 -4.70 -8.55
C TYR A 245 13.32 -5.50 -7.26
N THR A 246 14.45 -5.23 -6.63
CA THR A 246 14.80 -5.70 -5.28
C THR A 246 15.06 -4.50 -4.37
N ALA A 247 15.42 -4.73 -3.09
CA ALA A 247 15.82 -3.62 -2.20
C ALA A 247 17.12 -2.92 -2.63
N GLN A 248 17.93 -3.53 -3.47
CA GLN A 248 19.23 -3.04 -3.89
C GLN A 248 19.31 -2.66 -5.36
N VAL A 249 18.40 -3.18 -6.20
CA VAL A 249 18.48 -3.08 -7.66
C VAL A 249 17.12 -2.66 -8.22
N GLU A 250 17.07 -1.49 -8.82
CA GLU A 250 15.99 -1.10 -9.73
C GLU A 250 16.17 -1.83 -11.06
N ASN A 251 15.10 -2.28 -11.67
CA ASN A 251 15.12 -3.09 -12.91
C ASN A 251 15.89 -4.40 -12.74
N ALA A 252 15.59 -5.16 -11.69
CA ALA A 252 16.18 -6.45 -11.43
C ALA A 252 15.79 -7.48 -12.52
N ALA A 253 16.74 -8.32 -12.90
CA ALA A 253 16.44 -9.45 -13.79
C ALA A 253 15.44 -10.40 -13.09
N PRO A 254 14.50 -11.03 -13.82
CA PRO A 254 13.48 -11.90 -13.22
C PRO A 254 14.03 -13.01 -12.32
N ALA A 255 15.17 -13.61 -12.67
CA ALA A 255 15.82 -14.64 -11.87
C ALA A 255 16.37 -14.11 -10.54
N ASP A 256 16.95 -12.90 -10.56
CA ASP A 256 17.53 -12.26 -9.38
C ASP A 256 16.42 -11.80 -8.43
N GLU A 257 15.34 -11.22 -8.96
CA GLU A 257 14.18 -10.88 -8.17
C GLU A 257 13.52 -12.11 -7.55
N LEU A 258 13.40 -13.21 -8.31
CA LEU A 258 12.87 -14.47 -7.80
C LEU A 258 13.70 -15.00 -6.62
N ALA A 259 15.02 -14.99 -6.75
CA ALA A 259 15.94 -15.39 -5.67
C ALA A 259 15.78 -14.47 -4.44
N TYR A 260 15.60 -13.17 -4.66
CA TYR A 260 15.35 -12.19 -3.60
C TYR A 260 13.99 -12.44 -2.91
N ILE A 261 12.93 -12.69 -3.66
CA ILE A 261 11.61 -13.06 -3.12
C ILE A 261 11.73 -14.31 -2.23
N ASP A 262 12.47 -15.34 -2.65
CA ASP A 262 12.66 -16.54 -1.85
C ASP A 262 13.49 -16.29 -0.58
N ALA A 263 14.49 -15.41 -0.65
CA ALA A 263 15.25 -15.00 0.53
C ALA A 263 14.35 -14.24 1.53
N VAL A 264 13.49 -13.33 1.07
CA VAL A 264 12.50 -12.64 1.91
C VAL A 264 11.53 -13.64 2.54
N ARG A 265 11.01 -14.60 1.74
CA ARG A 265 10.13 -15.67 2.21
C ARG A 265 10.78 -16.47 3.33
N LYS A 266 12.00 -16.96 3.13
CA LYS A 266 12.75 -17.71 4.15
C LYS A 266 12.99 -16.91 5.42
N ARG A 267 13.24 -15.62 5.31
CA ARG A 267 13.54 -14.75 6.44
C ARG A 267 12.30 -14.39 7.28
N PHE A 268 11.19 -14.09 6.64
CA PHE A 268 10.03 -13.50 7.32
C PHE A 268 8.80 -14.42 7.42
N TYR A 269 8.76 -15.50 6.64
CA TYR A 269 7.62 -16.42 6.58
C TYR A 269 8.01 -17.83 7.05
N GLY A 270 8.89 -17.92 8.07
CA GLY A 270 9.46 -19.20 8.56
C GLY A 270 8.43 -20.27 8.89
N GLY A 271 7.29 -19.89 9.47
CA GLY A 271 6.17 -20.79 9.77
C GLY A 271 5.32 -21.20 8.56
N LEU A 272 5.62 -20.66 7.36
CA LEU A 272 4.88 -20.88 6.11
C LEU A 272 5.82 -21.33 4.96
N LEU A 273 6.98 -21.93 5.26
CA LEU A 273 7.96 -22.30 4.24
C LEU A 273 7.45 -23.38 3.27
N ASP A 274 6.53 -24.21 3.70
CA ASP A 274 5.84 -25.21 2.88
C ASP A 274 4.62 -24.69 2.14
N MET A 275 4.21 -23.42 2.40
CA MET A 275 3.12 -22.77 1.69
C MET A 275 3.43 -22.71 0.18
N PRO A 276 2.50 -23.17 -0.68
CA PRO A 276 2.62 -22.99 -2.12
C PRO A 276 2.60 -21.50 -2.48
N VAL A 277 3.57 -21.04 -3.25
CA VAL A 277 3.67 -19.63 -3.67
C VAL A 277 3.66 -19.55 -5.20
N PRO A 278 2.47 -19.52 -5.83
CA PRO A 278 2.36 -19.28 -7.26
C PRO A 278 2.78 -17.85 -7.59
N ILE A 279 3.58 -17.68 -8.65
CA ILE A 279 4.13 -16.40 -9.07
C ILE A 279 3.51 -16.04 -10.42
N SER A 280 2.61 -15.05 -10.41
CA SER A 280 1.98 -14.58 -11.63
C SER A 280 1.31 -13.21 -11.42
N LYS A 281 1.60 -12.25 -12.33
CA LYS A 281 0.87 -10.97 -12.38
C LYS A 281 -0.62 -11.19 -12.65
N TYR A 282 -0.96 -12.20 -13.46
CA TYR A 282 -2.34 -12.53 -13.78
C TYR A 282 -3.19 -12.79 -12.53
N ASN A 283 -2.64 -13.44 -11.50
CA ASN A 283 -3.35 -13.67 -10.23
C ASN A 283 -3.70 -12.35 -9.54
N PHE A 284 -2.77 -11.40 -9.54
CA PHE A 284 -3.00 -10.08 -8.95
C PHE A 284 -4.05 -9.28 -9.69
N ASP A 285 -4.02 -9.34 -11.01
CA ASP A 285 -5.00 -8.66 -11.87
C ASP A 285 -6.39 -9.26 -11.72
N THR A 286 -6.50 -10.58 -11.67
CA THR A 286 -7.79 -11.30 -11.58
C THR A 286 -8.43 -11.16 -10.21
N TYR A 287 -7.62 -11.25 -9.14
CA TYR A 287 -8.11 -11.08 -7.78
C TYR A 287 -8.15 -9.62 -7.33
N GLY A 288 -7.71 -8.68 -8.15
CA GLY A 288 -7.66 -7.27 -7.78
C GLY A 288 -6.71 -6.99 -6.60
N ALA A 289 -5.62 -7.74 -6.48
CA ALA A 289 -4.67 -7.59 -5.38
C ALA A 289 -3.76 -6.36 -5.59
N SER A 290 -4.36 -5.17 -5.74
CA SER A 290 -3.65 -3.89 -5.87
C SER A 290 -3.14 -3.35 -4.54
N THR A 291 -3.65 -3.88 -3.43
CA THR A 291 -3.18 -3.64 -2.06
C THR A 291 -2.56 -4.93 -1.53
N THR A 292 -1.44 -4.85 -0.83
CA THR A 292 -0.83 -6.01 -0.17
C THR A 292 -0.67 -5.75 1.33
N PRO A 293 -1.03 -6.74 2.17
CA PRO A 293 -1.63 -8.01 1.77
C PRO A 293 -3.05 -7.84 1.18
N THR A 294 -3.51 -8.83 0.43
CA THR A 294 -4.94 -9.06 0.17
C THR A 294 -5.24 -10.48 0.62
N LEU A 295 -6.24 -10.63 1.47
CA LEU A 295 -6.69 -11.90 2.02
C LEU A 295 -7.98 -12.34 1.33
N VAL A 296 -8.01 -13.58 0.83
CA VAL A 296 -9.21 -14.16 0.24
C VAL A 296 -9.46 -15.51 0.88
N LEU A 297 -10.55 -15.64 1.61
CA LEU A 297 -10.93 -16.88 2.23
C LEU A 297 -11.96 -17.62 1.38
N LEU A 298 -11.67 -18.87 1.06
CA LEU A 298 -12.56 -19.74 0.30
C LEU A 298 -13.20 -20.77 1.24
N ASP A 299 -14.48 -21.00 1.02
CA ASP A 299 -15.19 -22.09 1.68
C ASP A 299 -14.84 -23.47 1.07
N ARG A 300 -15.40 -24.54 1.64
CA ARG A 300 -15.18 -25.92 1.17
C ARG A 300 -15.70 -26.18 -0.25
N ALA A 301 -16.62 -25.37 -0.73
CA ALA A 301 -17.11 -25.45 -2.12
C ALA A 301 -16.19 -24.71 -3.11
N GLY A 302 -15.14 -24.00 -2.61
CA GLY A 302 -14.24 -23.18 -3.41
C GLY A 302 -14.85 -21.84 -3.80
N LYS A 303 -15.85 -21.37 -3.04
CA LYS A 303 -16.43 -20.03 -3.21
C LYS A 303 -15.76 -19.05 -2.26
N VAL A 304 -15.69 -17.79 -2.68
CA VAL A 304 -15.19 -16.71 -1.85
C VAL A 304 -16.15 -16.46 -0.69
N ALA A 305 -15.66 -16.59 0.53
CA ALA A 305 -16.38 -16.31 1.75
C ALA A 305 -15.93 -15.01 2.42
N MET A 306 -14.71 -14.53 2.10
CA MET A 306 -14.20 -13.22 2.50
C MET A 306 -13.21 -12.72 1.44
N TYR A 307 -13.32 -11.45 1.10
CA TYR A 307 -12.34 -10.71 0.32
C TYR A 307 -11.94 -9.45 1.06
N HIS A 308 -10.68 -9.38 1.50
CA HIS A 308 -10.20 -8.27 2.33
C HIS A 308 -8.85 -7.71 1.80
N PRO A 309 -8.85 -6.53 1.16
CA PRO A 309 -7.62 -5.78 0.87
C PRO A 309 -7.07 -5.13 2.14
N GLY A 310 -5.87 -5.50 2.54
CA GLY A 310 -5.20 -5.07 3.76
C GLY A 310 -4.98 -6.21 4.74
N ALA A 311 -4.21 -5.93 5.81
CA ALA A 311 -4.00 -6.85 6.91
C ALA A 311 -5.24 -6.91 7.83
N LEU A 312 -5.43 -8.03 8.51
CA LEU A 312 -6.48 -8.22 9.52
C LEU A 312 -5.86 -8.58 10.88
N PRO A 313 -6.34 -7.98 11.96
CA PRO A 313 -6.01 -8.46 13.32
C PRO A 313 -6.35 -9.94 13.49
N TYR A 314 -5.57 -10.61 14.34
CA TYR A 314 -5.75 -12.04 14.59
C TYR A 314 -7.20 -12.43 14.89
N ASP A 315 -7.89 -11.70 15.78
CA ASP A 315 -9.26 -12.06 16.19
C ASP A 315 -10.27 -11.88 15.05
N GLU A 316 -10.08 -10.89 14.18
CA GLU A 316 -10.94 -10.65 13.03
C GLU A 316 -10.74 -11.75 11.97
N LEU A 317 -9.50 -12.05 11.61
CA LEU A 317 -9.22 -13.13 10.63
C LEU A 317 -9.66 -14.51 11.19
N LYS A 318 -9.48 -14.74 12.49
CA LYS A 318 -9.97 -15.94 13.17
C LYS A 318 -11.48 -16.08 13.04
N ALA A 319 -12.23 -15.01 13.32
CA ALA A 319 -13.69 -15.04 13.23
C ALA A 319 -14.18 -15.37 11.81
N GLU A 320 -13.49 -14.86 10.77
CA GLU A 320 -13.83 -15.22 9.39
C GLU A 320 -13.52 -16.69 9.07
N ILE A 321 -12.37 -17.21 9.53
CA ILE A 321 -12.01 -18.62 9.37
C ILE A 321 -13.02 -19.52 10.06
N GLU A 322 -13.46 -19.18 11.27
CA GLU A 322 -14.45 -19.96 12.03
C GLU A 322 -15.77 -20.12 11.28
N LYS A 323 -16.22 -19.11 10.54
CA LYS A 323 -17.45 -19.17 9.71
C LYS A 323 -17.37 -20.25 8.62
N VAL A 324 -16.19 -20.52 8.07
CA VAL A 324 -16.02 -21.50 6.98
C VAL A 324 -15.60 -22.88 7.44
N VAL A 325 -14.94 -23.01 8.60
CA VAL A 325 -14.53 -24.32 9.15
C VAL A 325 -15.64 -25.00 9.95
N ALA A 326 -16.63 -24.23 10.43
CA ALA A 326 -17.80 -24.75 11.14
C ALA A 326 -18.85 -25.38 10.19
N ARG A 327 -18.78 -25.07 8.92
CA ARG A 327 -19.67 -25.60 7.86
C ARG A 327 -18.98 -26.78 7.17
#